data_70819aee9927a614605de8ac2bf903d8
#
_entry.id   70819aee9927a614605de8ac2bf903d8
#
_cell.length_a   1.000
_cell.length_b   1.000
_cell.length_c   1.000
_cell.angle_alpha   90.00
_cell.angle_beta   90.00
_cell.angle_gamma   90.00
#
_symmetry.space_group_name_H-M   'P 1'
#
loop_
_entity.id
_entity.type
_entity.pdbx_description
1 polymer ?
#
loop_
_entity_poly.entity_id
_entity_poly.type
_entity_poly.pdbx_seq_one_letter_code
_entity_poly.pdbx_strand_id
1 'polypeptide(L)'
;MRVAVIADIHGNADALRAVLADVQAQGAEALIVNGDVVNRGPDSVEVLQTLLERPDTRFTLGNHDDLLRLWQLRSEQLPAEWFTDPFWGATEWSMAQLDRAGLLHLPADWPMTLRLQQAGLPDVLLAHGSPDHYRESLSERTAPQRVAEIAAAHGAGVLVASHIHRQADADFAGVRVLNTGAVGSPADGDPRAQYLLLTATPQGWQPELRRVPYDRSGVLKRFQTSGLLDTGLSAEIFRDEVQTARSLYTPYWTWTEETGRPRNAETWQQFGRLLATS
;
A
#
# COMPACT_ATOMS: atom_id res chain seq x y z
N MET A 1 24.90 -1.36 5.29
CA MET A 1 23.48 -1.35 5.68
C MET A 1 22.63 -1.81 4.49
N ARG A 2 21.77 -2.78 4.71
CA ARG A 2 20.84 -3.32 3.71
C ARG A 2 19.44 -3.31 4.31
N VAL A 3 18.51 -2.59 3.69
CA VAL A 3 17.17 -2.33 4.23
C VAL A 3 16.12 -2.83 3.25
N ALA A 4 15.15 -3.61 3.73
CA ALA A 4 13.96 -3.95 2.98
C ALA A 4 12.86 -2.93 3.26
N VAL A 5 12.21 -2.41 2.20
CA VAL A 5 11.06 -1.52 2.28
C VAL A 5 9.89 -2.21 1.61
N ILE A 6 8.89 -2.57 2.40
CA ILE A 6 7.65 -3.22 1.97
C ILE A 6 6.48 -2.27 2.18
N ALA A 7 5.41 -2.41 1.41
CA ALA A 7 4.21 -1.57 1.54
C ALA A 7 2.98 -2.24 0.90
N ASP A 8 1.82 -1.62 1.08
CA ASP A 8 0.59 -2.03 0.39
C ASP A 8 0.31 -3.53 0.57
N ILE A 9 0.40 -3.99 1.83
CA ILE A 9 0.18 -5.40 2.20
C ILE A 9 -1.30 -5.73 2.15
N HIS A 10 -2.13 -4.76 2.56
CA HIS A 10 -3.58 -4.84 2.46
C HIS A 10 -4.14 -6.17 2.96
N GLY A 11 -3.76 -6.59 4.16
CA GLY A 11 -4.30 -7.79 4.77
C GLY A 11 -4.10 -9.08 3.95
N ASN A 12 -3.00 -9.20 3.20
CA ASN A 12 -2.62 -10.42 2.46
C ASN A 12 -1.46 -11.12 3.17
N ALA A 13 -1.79 -12.01 4.11
CA ALA A 13 -0.80 -12.70 4.92
C ALA A 13 0.08 -13.67 4.12
N ASP A 14 -0.44 -14.28 3.04
CA ASP A 14 0.36 -15.21 2.21
C ASP A 14 1.47 -14.45 1.46
N ALA A 15 1.14 -13.29 0.89
CA ALA A 15 2.12 -12.43 0.23
C ALA A 15 3.18 -11.92 1.23
N LEU A 16 2.75 -11.47 2.42
CA LEU A 16 3.65 -11.01 3.46
C LEU A 16 4.64 -12.11 3.88
N ARG A 17 4.16 -13.33 4.15
CA ARG A 17 5.03 -14.46 4.53
C ARG A 17 6.09 -14.75 3.48
N ALA A 18 5.71 -14.75 2.21
CA ALA A 18 6.66 -14.97 1.11
C ALA A 18 7.71 -13.86 1.04
N VAL A 19 7.29 -12.60 1.16
CA VAL A 19 8.22 -11.45 1.16
C VAL A 19 9.15 -11.49 2.36
N LEU A 20 8.66 -11.78 3.56
CA LEU A 20 9.50 -11.86 4.76
C LEU A 20 10.56 -12.99 4.66
N ALA A 21 10.21 -14.11 4.04
CA ALA A 21 11.16 -15.19 3.77
C ALA A 21 12.26 -14.75 2.78
N ASP A 22 11.88 -14.02 1.72
CA ASP A 22 12.85 -13.48 0.77
C ASP A 22 13.71 -12.38 1.41
N VAL A 23 13.16 -11.47 2.18
CA VAL A 23 13.88 -10.44 2.95
C VAL A 23 14.96 -11.06 3.84
N GLN A 24 14.63 -12.15 4.53
CA GLN A 24 15.58 -12.89 5.34
C GLN A 24 16.68 -13.53 4.47
N ALA A 25 16.31 -14.18 3.37
CA ALA A 25 17.26 -14.81 2.44
C ALA A 25 18.22 -13.79 1.80
N GLN A 26 17.74 -12.54 1.58
CA GLN A 26 18.55 -11.44 1.07
C GLN A 26 19.46 -10.81 2.14
N GLY A 27 19.36 -11.21 3.41
CA GLY A 27 20.19 -10.69 4.49
C GLY A 27 19.92 -9.20 4.78
N ALA A 28 18.68 -8.75 4.67
CA ALA A 28 18.31 -7.39 5.08
C ALA A 28 18.48 -7.24 6.60
N GLU A 29 19.11 -6.15 7.01
CA GLU A 29 19.45 -5.83 8.40
C GLU A 29 18.31 -5.08 9.10
N ALA A 30 17.41 -4.46 8.32
CA ALA A 30 16.26 -3.72 8.81
C ALA A 30 15.06 -3.89 7.87
N LEU A 31 13.86 -3.80 8.46
CA LEU A 31 12.59 -3.82 7.74
C LEU A 31 11.83 -2.52 7.98
N ILE A 32 11.41 -1.87 6.91
CA ILE A 32 10.50 -0.71 6.94
C ILE A 32 9.21 -1.10 6.23
N VAL A 33 8.09 -0.83 6.88
CA VAL A 33 6.74 -0.98 6.34
C VAL A 33 6.23 0.41 5.99
N ASN A 34 6.19 0.71 4.70
CA ASN A 34 5.88 2.04 4.18
C ASN A 34 4.38 2.25 3.92
N GLY A 35 3.55 1.95 4.93
CA GLY A 35 2.11 2.17 4.94
C GLY A 35 1.26 1.10 4.24
N ASP A 36 -0.04 1.26 4.37
CA ASP A 36 -1.11 0.42 3.85
C ASP A 36 -0.94 -1.07 4.22
N VAL A 37 -0.79 -1.28 5.52
CA VAL A 37 -0.65 -2.62 6.13
C VAL A 37 -1.98 -3.37 6.12
N VAL A 38 -3.06 -2.65 6.43
CA VAL A 38 -4.39 -3.19 6.71
C VAL A 38 -5.42 -2.76 5.66
N ASN A 39 -6.67 -3.21 5.86
CA ASN A 39 -7.80 -2.98 4.95
C ASN A 39 -7.71 -3.77 3.64
N ARG A 40 -8.80 -3.80 2.87
CA ARG A 40 -8.99 -4.51 1.59
C ARG A 40 -9.01 -6.04 1.70
N GLY A 41 -7.96 -6.65 2.23
CA GLY A 41 -7.82 -8.12 2.31
C GLY A 41 -8.31 -8.72 3.63
N PRO A 42 -8.45 -10.04 3.68
CA PRO A 42 -9.09 -10.74 4.80
C PRO A 42 -8.24 -10.86 6.06
N ASP A 43 -6.92 -10.64 5.98
CA ASP A 43 -5.98 -11.07 7.04
C ASP A 43 -5.34 -9.89 7.79
N SER A 44 -6.00 -8.72 7.89
CA SER A 44 -5.42 -7.50 8.49
C SER A 44 -4.89 -7.74 9.92
N VAL A 45 -5.58 -8.54 10.72
CA VAL A 45 -5.15 -8.89 12.09
C VAL A 45 -3.88 -9.73 12.07
N GLU A 46 -3.84 -10.80 11.27
CA GLU A 46 -2.67 -11.69 11.15
C GLU A 46 -1.45 -10.94 10.62
N VAL A 47 -1.65 -10.08 9.61
CA VAL A 47 -0.57 -9.25 9.04
C VAL A 47 0.06 -8.35 10.09
N LEU A 48 -0.75 -7.61 10.87
CA LEU A 48 -0.24 -6.77 11.95
C LEU A 48 0.48 -7.58 13.02
N GLN A 49 -0.11 -8.67 13.50
CA GLN A 49 0.51 -9.53 14.50
C GLN A 49 1.86 -10.06 14.04
N THR A 50 1.96 -10.54 12.79
CA THR A 50 3.21 -11.04 12.20
C THR A 50 4.31 -9.95 12.16
N LEU A 51 3.95 -8.71 11.85
CA LEU A 51 4.90 -7.61 11.82
C LEU A 51 5.33 -7.16 13.22
N LEU A 52 4.43 -7.19 14.21
CA LEU A 52 4.72 -6.84 15.60
C LEU A 52 5.63 -7.84 16.31
N GLU A 53 5.69 -9.11 15.85
CA GLU A 53 6.65 -10.10 16.33
C GLU A 53 8.11 -9.75 15.97
N ARG A 54 8.32 -8.74 15.12
CA ARG A 54 9.62 -8.25 14.67
C ARG A 54 9.89 -6.87 15.28
N PRO A 55 10.52 -6.77 16.44
CA PRO A 55 10.62 -5.52 17.21
C PRO A 55 11.39 -4.40 16.50
N ASP A 56 12.24 -4.74 15.52
CA ASP A 56 13.01 -3.77 14.75
C ASP A 56 12.27 -3.24 13.50
N THR A 57 11.01 -3.64 13.30
CA THR A 57 10.17 -3.13 12.21
C THR A 57 9.77 -1.68 12.48
N ARG A 58 9.99 -0.82 11.49
CA ARG A 58 9.57 0.58 11.53
C ARG A 58 8.44 0.81 10.53
N PHE A 59 7.48 1.64 10.89
CA PHE A 59 6.28 1.90 10.09
C PHE A 59 6.19 3.37 9.68
N THR A 60 5.65 3.63 8.49
CA THR A 60 5.05 4.92 8.14
C THR A 60 3.53 4.76 7.99
N LEU A 61 2.79 5.85 8.12
CA LEU A 61 1.34 5.86 7.99
C LEU A 61 0.93 5.81 6.53
N GLY A 62 0.10 4.82 6.16
CA GLY A 62 -0.58 4.74 4.88
C GLY A 62 -2.01 5.30 4.94
N ASN A 63 -2.59 5.59 3.79
CA ASN A 63 -3.94 6.16 3.74
C ASN A 63 -5.03 5.16 4.14
N HIS A 64 -4.84 3.87 3.96
CA HIS A 64 -5.79 2.86 4.42
C HIS A 64 -5.66 2.57 5.91
N ASP A 65 -4.46 2.69 6.47
CA ASP A 65 -4.25 2.56 7.91
C ASP A 65 -4.96 3.71 8.65
N ASP A 66 -4.78 4.95 8.18
CA ASP A 66 -5.45 6.12 8.74
C ASP A 66 -6.97 6.12 8.49
N LEU A 67 -7.42 5.62 7.34
CA LEU A 67 -8.84 5.49 7.02
C LEU A 67 -9.58 4.67 8.09
N LEU A 68 -9.04 3.53 8.53
CA LEU A 68 -9.71 2.69 9.53
C LEU A 68 -9.80 3.39 10.89
N ARG A 69 -8.77 4.13 11.28
CA ARG A 69 -8.77 4.95 12.49
C ARG A 69 -9.83 6.07 12.40
N LEU A 70 -9.83 6.83 11.30
CA LEU A 70 -10.83 7.88 11.05
C LEU A 70 -12.25 7.33 10.98
N TRP A 71 -12.39 6.11 10.46
CA TRP A 71 -13.68 5.41 10.38
C TRP A 71 -14.24 5.08 11.76
N GLN A 72 -13.42 4.50 12.64
CA GLN A 72 -13.80 4.21 14.03
C GLN A 72 -14.25 5.47 14.77
N LEU A 73 -13.51 6.57 14.57
CA LEU A 73 -13.80 7.86 15.21
C LEU A 73 -15.01 8.58 14.59
N ARG A 74 -15.59 8.06 13.52
CA ARG A 74 -16.57 8.77 12.69
C ARG A 74 -16.16 10.21 12.39
N SER A 75 -14.88 10.35 12.01
CA SER A 75 -14.23 11.64 11.83
C SER A 75 -14.91 12.49 10.77
N GLU A 76 -15.08 13.79 11.05
CA GLU A 76 -15.56 14.79 10.07
C GLU A 76 -14.61 14.99 8.87
N GLN A 77 -13.41 14.41 8.91
CA GLN A 77 -12.49 14.37 7.77
C GLN A 77 -12.97 13.40 6.68
N LEU A 78 -13.91 12.49 6.99
CA LEU A 78 -14.53 11.58 6.03
C LEU A 78 -15.93 12.11 5.66
N PRO A 79 -16.34 11.99 4.38
CA PRO A 79 -17.70 12.33 3.98
C PRO A 79 -18.74 11.54 4.79
N ALA A 80 -19.75 12.21 5.32
CA ALA A 80 -20.74 11.59 6.20
C ALA A 80 -21.51 10.44 5.52
N GLU A 81 -21.75 10.56 4.22
CA GLU A 81 -22.41 9.54 3.39
C GLU A 81 -21.62 8.23 3.29
N TRP A 82 -20.31 8.24 3.49
CA TRP A 82 -19.51 7.02 3.46
C TRP A 82 -19.91 6.03 4.57
N PHE A 83 -20.32 6.53 5.72
CA PHE A 83 -20.73 5.70 6.86
C PHE A 83 -22.08 4.98 6.67
N THR A 84 -22.82 5.32 5.61
CA THR A 84 -24.12 4.71 5.28
C THR A 84 -24.14 4.08 3.89
N ASP A 85 -23.14 4.33 3.05
CA ASP A 85 -23.00 3.73 1.73
C ASP A 85 -22.50 2.28 1.84
N PRO A 86 -23.27 1.28 1.38
CA PRO A 86 -22.88 -0.13 1.42
C PRO A 86 -21.57 -0.44 0.70
N PHE A 87 -21.12 0.44 -0.20
CA PHE A 87 -19.83 0.30 -0.87
C PHE A 87 -18.65 0.24 0.11
N TRP A 88 -18.77 0.83 1.28
CA TRP A 88 -17.73 0.84 2.32
C TRP A 88 -17.77 -0.37 3.27
N GLY A 89 -18.60 -1.37 2.99
CA GLY A 89 -18.75 -2.54 3.84
C GLY A 89 -17.44 -3.28 4.15
N ALA A 90 -16.52 -3.37 3.19
CA ALA A 90 -15.19 -3.98 3.41
C ALA A 90 -14.34 -3.16 4.40
N THR A 91 -14.43 -1.82 4.39
CA THR A 91 -13.74 -0.95 5.34
C THR A 91 -14.30 -1.12 6.75
N GLU A 92 -15.62 -1.10 6.90
CA GLU A 92 -16.31 -1.37 8.18
C GLU A 92 -15.91 -2.74 8.75
N TRP A 93 -15.90 -3.77 7.89
CA TRP A 93 -15.51 -5.13 8.29
C TRP A 93 -14.05 -5.18 8.79
N SER A 94 -13.13 -4.57 8.05
CA SER A 94 -11.71 -4.54 8.42
C SER A 94 -11.48 -3.79 9.72
N MET A 95 -12.12 -2.63 9.89
CA MET A 95 -12.09 -1.86 11.13
C MET A 95 -12.59 -2.70 12.31
N ALA A 96 -13.75 -3.36 12.18
CA ALA A 96 -14.31 -4.17 13.25
C ALA A 96 -13.44 -5.39 13.62
N GLN A 97 -12.69 -5.97 12.68
CA GLN A 97 -11.74 -7.05 12.97
C GLN A 97 -10.57 -6.55 13.84
N LEU A 98 -9.97 -5.42 13.46
CA LEU A 98 -8.85 -4.83 14.17
C LEU A 98 -9.26 -4.30 15.56
N ASP A 99 -10.44 -3.71 15.67
CA ASP A 99 -10.99 -3.22 16.94
C ASP A 99 -11.17 -4.38 17.94
N ARG A 100 -11.81 -5.48 17.51
CA ARG A 100 -11.96 -6.70 18.34
C ARG A 100 -10.62 -7.31 18.76
N ALA A 101 -9.60 -7.19 17.94
CA ALA A 101 -8.25 -7.67 18.24
C ALA A 101 -7.45 -6.69 19.11
N GLY A 102 -7.98 -5.48 19.40
CA GLY A 102 -7.28 -4.44 20.14
C GLY A 102 -6.10 -3.81 19.38
N LEU A 103 -6.08 -3.88 18.04
CA LEU A 103 -4.96 -3.45 17.20
C LEU A 103 -5.23 -2.13 16.45
N LEU A 104 -6.46 -1.66 16.44
CA LEU A 104 -6.87 -0.53 15.61
C LEU A 104 -6.23 0.82 16.01
N HIS A 105 -5.74 0.92 17.25
CA HIS A 105 -5.06 2.12 17.75
C HIS A 105 -3.63 2.29 17.21
N LEU A 106 -2.97 1.23 16.76
CA LEU A 106 -1.55 1.22 16.41
C LEU A 106 -1.15 2.23 15.31
N PRO A 107 -1.92 2.40 14.22
CA PRO A 107 -1.56 3.36 13.18
C PRO A 107 -1.52 4.83 13.65
N ALA A 108 -2.15 5.16 14.78
CA ALA A 108 -2.16 6.52 15.29
C ALA A 108 -0.76 7.06 15.65
N ASP A 109 0.15 6.15 16.00
CA ASP A 109 1.53 6.49 16.39
C ASP A 109 2.52 6.40 15.22
N TRP A 110 2.07 6.00 14.02
CA TRP A 110 2.97 5.87 12.87
C TRP A 110 3.25 7.25 12.25
N PRO A 111 4.53 7.61 12.04
CA PRO A 111 4.87 8.88 11.42
C PRO A 111 4.51 8.88 9.93
N MET A 112 4.27 10.06 9.37
CA MET A 112 4.08 10.24 7.92
C MET A 112 5.35 9.90 7.12
N THR A 113 6.53 10.12 7.71
CA THR A 113 7.81 9.93 7.03
C THR A 113 8.83 9.23 7.92
N LEU A 114 9.74 8.50 7.29
CA LEU A 114 10.96 7.99 7.91
C LEU A 114 12.17 8.44 7.11
N ARG A 115 13.29 8.58 7.80
CA ARG A 115 14.57 8.94 7.17
C ARG A 115 15.63 7.87 7.44
N LEU A 116 16.33 7.48 6.36
CA LEU A 116 17.56 6.69 6.47
C LEU A 116 18.74 7.60 6.19
N GLN A 117 19.73 7.51 7.06
CA GLN A 117 20.98 8.25 6.94
C GLN A 117 22.16 7.29 6.97
N GLN A 118 23.08 7.47 6.06
CA GLN A 118 24.34 6.75 5.98
C GLN A 118 25.46 7.72 5.67
N ALA A 119 26.50 7.70 6.47
CA ALA A 119 27.64 8.61 6.29
C ALA A 119 28.18 8.57 4.85
N GLY A 120 28.32 9.73 4.23
CA GLY A 120 28.81 9.88 2.85
C GLY A 120 27.78 9.60 1.75
N LEU A 121 26.55 9.26 2.09
CA LEU A 121 25.45 9.07 1.11
C LEU A 121 24.36 10.12 1.27
N PRO A 122 23.60 10.41 0.20
CA PRO A 122 22.42 11.27 0.30
C PRO A 122 21.37 10.63 1.22
N ASP A 123 20.65 11.47 1.96
CA ASP A 123 19.55 11.01 2.79
C ASP A 123 18.44 10.38 1.94
N VAL A 124 17.88 9.27 2.44
CA VAL A 124 16.68 8.63 1.90
C VAL A 124 15.47 9.05 2.74
N LEU A 125 14.49 9.64 2.12
CA LEU A 125 13.21 9.98 2.74
C LEU A 125 12.14 9.00 2.26
N LEU A 126 11.48 8.33 3.21
CA LEU A 126 10.41 7.39 2.94
C LEU A 126 9.08 8.00 3.37
N ALA A 127 8.08 7.88 2.54
CA ALA A 127 6.69 8.22 2.81
C ALA A 127 5.78 7.26 2.04
N HIS A 128 4.55 7.01 2.50
CA HIS A 128 3.64 6.14 1.76
C HIS A 128 3.29 6.71 0.37
N GLY A 129 2.86 7.95 0.31
CA GLY A 129 2.73 8.72 -0.94
C GLY A 129 3.91 9.69 -1.07
N SER A 130 3.65 11.01 -0.98
CA SER A 130 4.69 12.01 -0.78
C SER A 130 4.91 12.33 0.70
N PRO A 131 6.02 12.99 1.06
CA PRO A 131 6.21 13.48 2.42
C PRO A 131 5.14 14.48 2.89
N ASP A 132 4.48 15.17 1.96
CA ASP A 132 3.46 16.17 2.25
C ASP A 132 2.05 15.58 2.32
N HIS A 133 1.80 14.44 1.62
CA HIS A 133 0.48 13.82 1.59
C HIS A 133 0.54 12.34 1.18
N TYR A 134 0.01 11.45 2.02
CA TYR A 134 0.08 9.99 1.80
C TYR A 134 -0.70 9.48 0.55
N ARG A 135 -1.54 10.33 -0.09
CA ARG A 135 -2.24 10.00 -1.35
C ARG A 135 -1.61 10.63 -2.59
N GLU A 136 -0.55 11.42 -2.43
CA GLU A 136 0.16 11.99 -3.57
C GLU A 136 1.09 10.94 -4.19
N SER A 137 0.84 10.59 -5.45
CA SER A 137 1.62 9.57 -6.16
C SER A 137 3.00 10.07 -6.54
N LEU A 138 4.05 9.31 -6.21
CA LEU A 138 5.41 9.54 -6.70
C LEU A 138 5.85 8.37 -7.60
N SER A 139 6.26 8.69 -8.82
CA SER A 139 6.69 7.72 -9.83
C SER A 139 7.52 8.40 -10.92
N GLU A 140 7.86 7.66 -11.96
CA GLU A 140 8.49 8.18 -13.20
C GLU A 140 7.63 9.22 -13.94
N ARG A 141 6.35 9.34 -13.57
CA ARG A 141 5.40 10.31 -14.17
C ARG A 141 5.21 11.57 -13.34
N THR A 142 5.86 11.66 -12.18
CA THR A 142 5.78 12.86 -11.35
C THR A 142 6.44 14.04 -12.06
N ALA A 143 5.83 15.21 -11.97
CA ALA A 143 6.41 16.42 -12.57
C ALA A 143 7.79 16.71 -11.97
N PRO A 144 8.85 16.93 -12.78
CA PRO A 144 10.20 17.16 -12.25
C PRO A 144 10.29 18.32 -11.27
N GLN A 145 9.51 19.38 -11.48
CA GLN A 145 9.44 20.51 -10.56
C GLN A 145 8.95 20.09 -9.17
N ARG A 146 7.91 19.22 -9.11
CA ARG A 146 7.37 18.72 -7.83
C ARG A 146 8.39 17.89 -7.07
N VAL A 147 9.15 17.03 -7.77
CA VAL A 147 10.24 16.26 -7.17
C VAL A 147 11.31 17.19 -6.57
N ALA A 148 11.70 18.25 -7.33
CA ALA A 148 12.68 19.22 -6.86
C ALA A 148 12.19 20.00 -5.63
N GLU A 149 10.92 20.40 -5.58
CA GLU A 149 10.28 21.05 -4.43
C GLU A 149 10.35 20.19 -3.18
N ILE A 150 9.93 18.90 -3.28
CA ILE A 150 9.98 17.94 -2.18
C ILE A 150 11.42 17.75 -1.71
N ALA A 151 12.35 17.49 -2.63
CA ALA A 151 13.74 17.24 -2.31
C ALA A 151 14.38 18.44 -1.60
N ALA A 152 14.11 19.66 -2.05
CA ALA A 152 14.61 20.89 -1.44
C ALA A 152 14.01 21.14 -0.06
N ALA A 153 12.68 20.96 0.09
CA ALA A 153 11.99 21.16 1.37
C ALA A 153 12.46 20.18 2.45
N HIS A 154 12.78 18.95 2.07
CA HIS A 154 13.14 17.89 3.01
C HIS A 154 14.65 17.54 3.03
N GLY A 155 15.47 18.11 2.17
CA GLY A 155 16.91 17.85 2.11
C GLY A 155 17.23 16.38 1.81
N ALA A 156 16.49 15.74 0.89
CA ALA A 156 16.65 14.34 0.53
C ALA A 156 17.12 14.17 -0.92
N GLY A 157 18.08 13.27 -1.15
CA GLY A 157 18.54 12.91 -2.50
C GLY A 157 17.87 11.66 -3.05
N VAL A 158 17.20 10.88 -2.20
CA VAL A 158 16.41 9.71 -2.58
C VAL A 158 15.04 9.79 -1.92
N LEU A 159 13.98 9.69 -2.71
CA LEU A 159 12.59 9.62 -2.26
C LEU A 159 12.08 8.20 -2.49
N VAL A 160 11.57 7.56 -1.45
CA VAL A 160 10.96 6.23 -1.53
C VAL A 160 9.47 6.37 -1.22
N ALA A 161 8.65 6.00 -2.18
CA ALA A 161 7.19 6.01 -2.11
C ALA A 161 6.59 4.62 -2.34
N SER A 162 5.28 4.52 -2.17
CA SER A 162 4.44 3.33 -2.37
C SER A 162 3.10 3.73 -3.00
N HIS A 163 1.95 3.35 -2.44
CA HIS A 163 0.60 3.83 -2.76
C HIS A 163 0.06 3.50 -4.16
N ILE A 164 0.87 3.57 -5.20
CA ILE A 164 0.42 3.32 -6.59
C ILE A 164 0.42 1.84 -6.97
N HIS A 165 0.84 0.95 -6.09
CA HIS A 165 0.90 -0.50 -6.27
C HIS A 165 1.70 -0.96 -7.49
N ARG A 166 2.65 -0.15 -7.94
CA ARG A 166 3.49 -0.39 -9.09
C ARG A 166 4.91 0.08 -8.82
N GLN A 167 5.87 -0.77 -9.14
CA GLN A 167 7.28 -0.43 -8.99
C GLN A 167 7.72 0.66 -9.97
N ALA A 168 8.55 1.59 -9.48
CA ALA A 168 9.19 2.61 -10.29
C ALA A 168 10.61 2.93 -9.77
N ASP A 169 11.47 3.34 -10.70
CA ASP A 169 12.83 3.83 -10.44
C ASP A 169 13.16 4.90 -11.49
N ALA A 170 13.26 6.15 -11.07
CA ALA A 170 13.49 7.28 -11.96
C ALA A 170 14.44 8.30 -11.34
N ASP A 171 15.27 8.95 -12.16
CA ASP A 171 16.13 10.05 -11.78
C ASP A 171 15.57 11.38 -12.29
N PHE A 172 15.51 12.37 -11.40
CA PHE A 172 15.05 13.72 -11.68
C PHE A 172 16.17 14.71 -11.34
N ALA A 173 17.13 14.85 -12.26
CA ALA A 173 18.26 15.77 -12.11
C ALA A 173 19.04 15.59 -10.79
N GLY A 174 19.31 14.34 -10.44
CA GLY A 174 20.09 13.95 -9.26
C GLY A 174 19.24 13.64 -8.02
N VAL A 175 17.92 13.75 -8.09
CA VAL A 175 17.00 13.23 -7.08
C VAL A 175 16.39 11.92 -7.58
N ARG A 176 16.67 10.81 -6.91
CA ARG A 176 16.12 9.51 -7.29
C ARG A 176 14.76 9.28 -6.63
N VAL A 177 13.77 8.93 -7.43
CA VAL A 177 12.42 8.55 -6.98
C VAL A 177 12.25 7.05 -7.17
N LEU A 178 11.96 6.34 -6.09
CA LEU A 178 11.71 4.90 -6.05
C LEU A 178 10.29 4.64 -5.59
N ASN A 179 9.60 3.70 -6.22
CA ASN A 179 8.33 3.19 -5.70
C ASN A 179 8.45 1.69 -5.45
N THR A 180 8.03 1.27 -4.25
CA THR A 180 8.18 -0.12 -3.78
C THR A 180 7.32 -1.11 -4.56
N GLY A 181 6.25 -0.64 -5.20
CA GLY A 181 5.13 -1.49 -5.60
C GLY A 181 4.35 -1.97 -4.38
N ALA A 182 3.59 -3.03 -4.51
CA ALA A 182 2.71 -3.56 -3.47
C ALA A 182 3.05 -5.02 -3.11
N VAL A 183 3.06 -5.34 -1.82
CA VAL A 183 3.18 -6.73 -1.35
C VAL A 183 1.91 -7.51 -1.63
N GLY A 184 0.76 -7.00 -1.21
CA GLY A 184 -0.49 -7.76 -1.20
C GLY A 184 -1.41 -7.55 -2.39
N SER A 185 -1.27 -6.43 -3.10
CA SER A 185 -2.18 -6.04 -4.18
C SER A 185 -1.45 -5.33 -5.32
N PRO A 186 -0.48 -5.97 -6.02
CA PRO A 186 0.17 -5.38 -7.18
C PRO A 186 -0.83 -4.99 -8.27
N ALA A 187 -0.54 -3.90 -9.02
CA ALA A 187 -1.48 -3.33 -9.99
C ALA A 187 -0.87 -3.14 -11.39
N ASP A 188 0.19 -3.87 -11.72
CA ASP A 188 0.91 -3.78 -13.00
C ASP A 188 0.78 -5.04 -13.88
N GLY A 189 -0.14 -5.94 -13.54
CA GLY A 189 -0.39 -7.19 -14.27
C GLY A 189 0.49 -8.37 -13.84
N ASP A 190 1.47 -8.14 -12.97
CA ASP A 190 2.32 -9.20 -12.41
C ASP A 190 1.87 -9.51 -10.96
N PRO A 191 1.33 -10.73 -10.70
CA PRO A 191 0.77 -11.07 -9.40
C PRO A 191 1.79 -11.36 -8.31
N ARG A 192 3.09 -11.31 -8.61
CA ARG A 192 4.15 -11.52 -7.61
C ARG A 192 4.17 -10.36 -6.62
N ALA A 193 4.34 -10.68 -5.34
CA ALA A 193 4.49 -9.67 -4.29
C ALA A 193 5.73 -8.80 -4.54
N GLN A 194 5.58 -7.48 -4.41
CA GLN A 194 6.63 -6.53 -4.77
C GLN A 194 7.18 -5.84 -3.53
N TYR A 195 8.48 -5.59 -3.51
CA TYR A 195 9.13 -4.77 -2.49
C TYR A 195 10.45 -4.17 -3.00
N LEU A 196 11.00 -3.23 -2.25
CA LEU A 196 12.30 -2.60 -2.52
C LEU A 196 13.34 -3.11 -1.53
N LEU A 197 14.51 -3.54 -2.05
CA LEU A 197 15.69 -3.76 -1.26
C LEU A 197 16.69 -2.63 -1.57
N LEU A 198 17.15 -1.93 -0.53
CA LEU A 198 18.01 -0.77 -0.66
C LEU A 198 19.34 -1.06 0.06
N THR A 199 20.44 -1.06 -0.69
CA THR A 199 21.77 -1.35 -0.16
C THR A 199 22.66 -0.10 -0.21
N ALA A 200 23.23 0.28 0.93
CA ALA A 200 24.27 1.31 0.99
C ALA A 200 25.60 0.75 0.51
N THR A 201 26.18 1.40 -0.50
CA THR A 201 27.52 1.06 -1.04
C THR A 201 28.40 2.31 -1.07
N PRO A 202 29.72 2.19 -1.27
CA PRO A 202 30.60 3.35 -1.45
C PRO A 202 30.22 4.24 -2.65
N GLN A 203 29.48 3.68 -3.63
CA GLN A 203 29.06 4.38 -4.85
C GLN A 203 27.66 5.03 -4.71
N GLY A 204 26.98 4.84 -3.60
CA GLY A 204 25.63 5.34 -3.37
C GLY A 204 24.65 4.25 -2.96
N TRP A 205 23.37 4.64 -2.87
CA TRP A 205 22.28 3.71 -2.65
C TRP A 205 22.00 2.88 -3.90
N GLN A 206 22.03 1.56 -3.74
CA GLN A 206 21.71 0.60 -4.79
C GLN A 206 20.32 0.00 -4.53
N PRO A 207 19.28 0.38 -5.27
CA PRO A 207 17.97 -0.22 -5.18
C PRO A 207 17.90 -1.51 -5.99
N GLU A 208 17.14 -2.46 -5.48
CA GLU A 208 16.73 -3.67 -6.17
C GLU A 208 15.21 -3.81 -6.00
N LEU A 209 14.47 -3.66 -7.10
CA LEU A 209 13.03 -3.85 -7.16
C LEU A 209 12.73 -5.35 -7.28
N ARG A 210 12.27 -5.95 -6.20
CA ARG A 210 12.09 -7.40 -6.09
C ARG A 210 10.65 -7.81 -6.34
N ARG A 211 10.48 -9.02 -6.91
CA ARG A 211 9.18 -9.65 -7.17
C ARG A 211 9.23 -11.09 -6.69
N VAL A 212 8.43 -11.41 -5.70
CA VAL A 212 8.43 -12.69 -5.00
C VAL A 212 7.17 -13.48 -5.37
N PRO A 213 7.30 -14.66 -5.98
CA PRO A 213 6.15 -15.51 -6.22
C PRO A 213 5.58 -16.06 -4.92
N TYR A 214 4.26 -16.15 -4.84
CA TYR A 214 3.55 -16.81 -3.73
C TYR A 214 2.27 -17.49 -4.23
N ASP A 215 1.76 -18.44 -3.45
CA ASP A 215 0.48 -19.08 -3.74
C ASP A 215 -0.68 -18.19 -3.28
N ARG A 216 -1.47 -17.71 -4.26
CA ARG A 216 -2.63 -16.86 -4.01
C ARG A 216 -3.89 -17.64 -3.62
N SER A 217 -3.88 -18.97 -3.73
CA SER A 217 -5.06 -19.80 -3.46
C SER A 217 -5.56 -19.64 -2.02
N GLY A 218 -4.63 -19.47 -1.06
CA GLY A 218 -4.93 -19.28 0.36
C GLY A 218 -5.71 -17.99 0.60
N VAL A 219 -5.18 -16.84 0.21
CA VAL A 219 -5.83 -15.54 0.39
C VAL A 219 -7.16 -15.46 -0.38
N LEU A 220 -7.23 -15.95 -1.62
CA LEU A 220 -8.47 -15.98 -2.41
C LEU A 220 -9.55 -16.86 -1.74
N LYS A 221 -9.16 -17.98 -1.13
CA LYS A 221 -10.09 -18.79 -0.34
C LYS A 221 -10.58 -18.03 0.91
N ARG A 222 -9.69 -17.32 1.62
CA ARG A 222 -10.09 -16.55 2.81
C ARG A 222 -10.98 -15.36 2.46
N PHE A 223 -10.85 -14.74 1.32
CA PHE A 223 -11.88 -13.80 0.83
C PHE A 223 -13.28 -14.42 0.87
N GLN A 224 -13.42 -15.70 0.46
CA GLN A 224 -14.71 -16.40 0.41
C GLN A 224 -15.20 -16.87 1.78
N THR A 225 -14.28 -17.22 2.70
CA THR A 225 -14.64 -17.93 3.94
C THR A 225 -14.60 -17.07 5.20
N SER A 226 -14.06 -15.83 5.12
CA SER A 226 -13.93 -14.94 6.28
C SER A 226 -15.18 -14.10 6.55
N GLY A 227 -16.14 -14.08 5.65
CA GLY A 227 -17.29 -13.18 5.67
C GLY A 227 -17.01 -11.81 5.02
N LEU A 228 -15.79 -11.57 4.50
CA LEU A 228 -15.45 -10.29 3.86
C LEU A 228 -16.28 -10.07 2.60
N LEU A 229 -16.46 -11.07 1.73
CA LEU A 229 -17.26 -10.93 0.51
C LEU A 229 -18.75 -10.67 0.79
N ASP A 230 -19.26 -11.05 1.95
CA ASP A 230 -20.65 -10.79 2.33
C ASP A 230 -20.90 -9.28 2.61
N THR A 231 -19.83 -8.48 2.68
CA THR A 231 -19.91 -7.04 2.94
C THR A 231 -20.22 -6.20 1.70
N GLY A 232 -20.13 -6.79 0.50
CA GLY A 232 -20.58 -6.15 -0.74
C GLY A 232 -19.48 -5.90 -1.77
N LEU A 233 -19.80 -4.99 -2.71
CA LEU A 233 -19.08 -4.81 -3.97
C LEU A 233 -17.59 -4.44 -3.78
N SER A 234 -17.23 -3.61 -2.82
CA SER A 234 -15.82 -3.24 -2.63
C SER A 234 -14.94 -4.45 -2.30
N ALA A 235 -15.45 -5.41 -1.52
CA ALA A 235 -14.74 -6.65 -1.22
C ALA A 235 -14.53 -7.53 -2.46
N GLU A 236 -15.54 -7.59 -3.34
CA GLU A 236 -15.42 -8.29 -4.63
C GLU A 236 -14.34 -7.65 -5.51
N ILE A 237 -14.32 -6.33 -5.61
CA ILE A 237 -13.30 -5.60 -6.37
C ILE A 237 -11.90 -5.86 -5.81
N PHE A 238 -11.72 -5.81 -4.48
CA PHE A 238 -10.41 -6.10 -3.86
C PHE A 238 -9.94 -7.54 -4.10
N ARG A 239 -10.83 -8.53 -4.04
CA ARG A 239 -10.52 -9.91 -4.43
C ARG A 239 -10.06 -9.98 -5.89
N ASP A 240 -10.76 -9.29 -6.79
CA ASP A 240 -10.47 -9.29 -8.23
C ASP A 240 -9.13 -8.59 -8.53
N GLU A 241 -8.77 -7.53 -7.78
CA GLU A 241 -7.44 -6.91 -7.85
C GLU A 241 -6.34 -7.92 -7.46
N VAL A 242 -6.50 -8.66 -6.35
CA VAL A 242 -5.55 -9.72 -5.97
C VAL A 242 -5.50 -10.83 -7.03
N GLN A 243 -6.64 -11.20 -7.61
CA GLN A 243 -6.71 -12.25 -8.61
C GLN A 243 -6.07 -11.85 -9.95
N THR A 244 -6.23 -10.62 -10.38
CA THR A 244 -5.82 -10.15 -11.71
C THR A 244 -4.52 -9.36 -11.72
N ALA A 245 -4.06 -8.89 -10.55
CA ALA A 245 -2.97 -7.93 -10.40
C ALA A 245 -3.19 -6.63 -11.20
N ARG A 246 -4.43 -6.19 -11.31
CA ARG A 246 -4.83 -4.95 -12.02
C ARG A 246 -5.51 -3.99 -11.07
N SER A 247 -5.28 -2.70 -11.25
CA SER A 247 -6.05 -1.66 -10.56
C SER A 247 -7.46 -1.64 -11.11
N LEU A 248 -8.45 -1.90 -10.28
CA LEU A 248 -9.87 -1.91 -10.61
C LEU A 248 -10.66 -0.92 -9.76
N TYR A 249 -10.33 -0.83 -8.47
CA TYR A 249 -11.03 0.02 -7.51
C TYR A 249 -10.92 1.50 -7.88
N THR A 250 -9.71 2.02 -8.05
CA THR A 250 -9.49 3.45 -8.32
C THR A 250 -10.11 3.89 -9.66
N PRO A 251 -9.91 3.18 -10.79
CA PRO A 251 -10.58 3.53 -12.03
C PRO A 251 -12.11 3.48 -11.95
N TYR A 252 -12.67 2.48 -11.25
CA TYR A 252 -14.12 2.39 -11.04
C TYR A 252 -14.64 3.55 -10.17
N TRP A 253 -13.94 3.86 -9.08
CA TRP A 253 -14.26 4.98 -8.22
C TRP A 253 -14.29 6.28 -9.02
N THR A 254 -13.20 6.60 -9.75
CA THR A 254 -13.09 7.81 -10.57
C THR A 254 -14.21 7.90 -11.60
N TRP A 255 -14.47 6.80 -12.31
CA TRP A 255 -15.56 6.77 -13.31
C TRP A 255 -16.95 7.02 -12.68
N THR A 256 -17.23 6.48 -11.51
CA THR A 256 -18.52 6.73 -10.83
C THR A 256 -18.64 8.16 -10.35
N GLU A 257 -17.57 8.77 -9.82
CA GLU A 257 -17.54 10.18 -9.43
C GLU A 257 -17.77 11.11 -10.63
N GLU A 258 -17.00 10.92 -11.71
CA GLU A 258 -17.10 11.76 -12.91
C GLU A 258 -18.46 11.66 -13.60
N THR A 259 -19.13 10.53 -13.49
CA THR A 259 -20.42 10.30 -14.15
C THR A 259 -21.63 10.46 -13.21
N GLY A 260 -21.41 10.72 -11.92
CA GLY A 260 -22.47 10.85 -10.91
C GLY A 260 -23.25 9.55 -10.70
N ARG A 261 -22.62 8.39 -10.88
CA ARG A 261 -23.29 7.08 -10.78
C ARG A 261 -23.12 6.46 -9.38
N PRO A 262 -24.13 5.72 -8.91
CA PRO A 262 -24.01 4.99 -7.66
C PRO A 262 -23.00 3.83 -7.81
N ARG A 263 -22.33 3.44 -6.71
CA ARG A 263 -21.39 2.31 -6.66
C ARG A 263 -22.15 1.04 -6.26
N ASN A 264 -22.60 0.27 -7.26
CA ASN A 264 -23.36 -0.97 -7.06
C ASN A 264 -23.04 -2.02 -8.13
N ALA A 265 -23.64 -3.20 -8.03
CA ALA A 265 -23.40 -4.31 -8.95
C ALA A 265 -23.73 -3.98 -10.41
N GLU A 266 -24.77 -3.18 -10.66
CA GLU A 266 -25.16 -2.79 -12.03
C GLU A 266 -24.09 -1.90 -12.68
N THR A 267 -23.67 -0.84 -11.99
CA THR A 267 -22.62 0.07 -12.48
C THR A 267 -21.27 -0.64 -12.57
N TRP A 268 -20.95 -1.59 -11.69
CA TRP A 268 -19.78 -2.43 -11.80
C TRP A 268 -19.77 -3.27 -13.10
N GLN A 269 -20.90 -3.88 -13.45
CA GLN A 269 -21.04 -4.60 -14.72
C GLN A 269 -20.92 -3.68 -15.93
N GLN A 270 -21.45 -2.46 -15.85
CA GLN A 270 -21.31 -1.44 -16.91
C GLN A 270 -19.83 -1.07 -17.10
N PHE A 271 -19.12 -0.82 -16.00
CA PHE A 271 -17.69 -0.49 -16.02
C PHE A 271 -16.85 -1.65 -16.60
N GLY A 272 -17.15 -2.90 -16.22
CA GLY A 272 -16.48 -4.09 -16.77
C GLY A 272 -16.60 -4.20 -18.29
N ARG A 273 -17.77 -3.84 -18.86
CA ARG A 273 -17.93 -3.78 -20.34
C ARG A 273 -17.07 -2.70 -20.99
N LEU A 274 -16.89 -1.55 -20.34
CA LEU A 274 -15.99 -0.49 -20.83
C LEU A 274 -14.54 -0.94 -20.84
N LEU A 275 -14.08 -1.61 -19.79
CA LEU A 275 -12.70 -2.14 -19.71
C LEU A 275 -12.42 -3.22 -20.77
N ALA A 276 -13.43 -3.96 -21.20
CA ALA A 276 -13.27 -5.02 -22.24
C ALA A 276 -13.17 -4.45 -23.66
N THR A 277 -13.52 -3.18 -23.87
CA THR A 277 -13.52 -2.50 -25.18
C THR A 277 -12.38 -1.49 -25.36
N SER A 278 -11.61 -1.21 -24.29
CA SER A 278 -10.42 -0.34 -24.26
C SER A 278 -9.13 -1.15 -24.24
#